data_b16e05d1186cc1151b456761414612cb
#
_entry.id   b16e05d1186cc1151b456761414612cb
#
_cell.length_a   1.000
_cell.length_b   1.000
_cell.length_c   1.000
_cell.angle_alpha   90.00
_cell.angle_beta   90.00
_cell.angle_gamma   90.00
#
_symmetry.space_group_name_H-M   'P 1'
#
loop_
_entity.id
_entity.type
_entity.pdbx_description
1 polymer ?
#
loop_
_entity_poly.entity_id
_entity_poly.type
_entity_poly.pdbx_seq_one_letter_code
_entity_poly.pdbx_strand_id
1 'polypeptide(L)'
;ENRIVYYESSRGCPFSCSYCLSSIDKTVRFRSLDLVLPELQFFLDHKVPQVKFVDRTFNCKREHTLGIWRYLVEHDNGITNFHFEVSADIFDEEELELIGKMRPGLIQLEIGVQSTNPDTIREIHRHMDLVKLKRAVDRVYDYRNTHQHLDLIAGLPYENYESFMRSFDDVYRMRPDQLQMGFLKVLKGSYMEEQVAAYDLKYRGIPPYEVLSTKWLPYSDVIRLKGV
;
A
#
# COMPACT_ATOMS: atom_id res chain seq x y z
N GLU A 1 -13.71 20.38 -12.36
CA GLU A 1 -13.91 18.98 -12.73
C GLU A 1 -13.36 18.09 -11.61
N ASN A 2 -14.18 17.17 -11.09
CA ASN A 2 -13.80 16.23 -10.01
C ASN A 2 -13.00 15.05 -10.60
N ARG A 3 -11.75 15.29 -11.02
CA ARG A 3 -10.85 14.25 -11.53
C ARG A 3 -9.69 14.05 -10.59
N ILE A 4 -9.31 12.79 -10.37
CA ILE A 4 -8.07 12.41 -9.68
C ILE A 4 -6.91 12.69 -10.64
N VAL A 5 -5.92 13.42 -10.19
CA VAL A 5 -4.64 13.60 -10.89
C VAL A 5 -3.66 12.57 -10.39
N TYR A 6 -3.08 11.80 -11.30
CA TYR A 6 -2.00 10.86 -10.97
C TYR A 6 -0.65 11.54 -11.12
N TYR A 7 0.19 11.41 -10.10
CA TYR A 7 1.49 12.06 -10.04
C TYR A 7 2.58 11.08 -9.61
N GLU A 8 3.76 11.15 -10.22
CA GLU A 8 4.90 10.29 -9.92
C GLU A 8 6.09 11.15 -9.49
N SER A 9 6.53 11.02 -8.22
CA SER A 9 7.73 11.68 -7.71
C SER A 9 8.94 10.75 -7.65
N SER A 10 8.68 9.43 -7.65
CA SER A 10 9.72 8.41 -7.73
C SER A 10 9.24 7.20 -8.53
N ARG A 11 10.18 6.46 -9.12
CA ARG A 11 9.92 5.24 -9.90
C ARG A 11 10.78 4.10 -9.43
N GLY A 12 10.18 2.90 -9.29
CA GLY A 12 10.80 1.69 -8.76
C GLY A 12 10.35 1.40 -7.34
N CYS A 13 10.80 0.27 -6.79
CA CYS A 13 10.51 -0.16 -5.43
C CYS A 13 11.71 -0.90 -4.85
N PRO A 14 12.16 -0.62 -3.62
CA PRO A 14 13.30 -1.30 -3.03
C PRO A 14 12.97 -2.72 -2.55
N PHE A 15 11.69 -3.09 -2.46
CA PHE A 15 11.22 -4.36 -1.95
C PHE A 15 11.15 -5.45 -3.03
N SER A 16 11.06 -6.71 -2.58
CA SER A 16 11.14 -7.91 -3.45
C SER A 16 9.87 -8.76 -3.41
N CYS A 17 8.70 -8.16 -3.14
CA CYS A 17 7.45 -8.89 -3.02
C CYS A 17 7.19 -9.77 -4.26
N SER A 18 7.02 -11.08 -4.06
CA SER A 18 6.96 -12.10 -5.11
C SER A 18 5.78 -11.96 -6.07
N TYR A 19 4.70 -11.33 -5.62
CA TYR A 19 3.49 -11.10 -6.42
C TYR A 19 3.50 -9.79 -7.21
N CYS A 20 4.51 -8.93 -7.01
CA CYS A 20 4.53 -7.57 -7.52
C CYS A 20 5.52 -7.40 -8.67
N LEU A 21 5.08 -6.79 -9.78
CA LEU A 21 5.96 -6.48 -10.92
C LEU A 21 6.99 -5.38 -10.59
N SER A 22 6.71 -4.51 -9.63
CA SER A 22 7.66 -3.47 -9.20
C SER A 22 8.90 -4.04 -8.52
N SER A 23 8.89 -5.31 -8.11
CA SER A 23 10.04 -6.02 -7.54
C SER A 23 11.10 -6.42 -8.57
N ILE A 24 10.79 -6.33 -9.86
CA ILE A 24 11.70 -6.68 -10.96
C ILE A 24 12.85 -5.66 -11.06
N ASP A 25 12.52 -4.36 -11.00
CA ASP A 25 13.52 -3.27 -10.97
C ASP A 25 13.61 -2.69 -9.55
N LYS A 26 14.67 -3.08 -8.84
CA LYS A 26 14.91 -2.63 -7.44
C LYS A 26 15.55 -1.24 -7.36
N THR A 27 15.88 -0.64 -8.50
CA THR A 27 16.47 0.69 -8.56
C THR A 27 15.38 1.74 -8.39
N VAL A 28 15.39 2.45 -7.26
CA VAL A 28 14.46 3.58 -7.06
C VAL A 28 15.10 4.86 -7.58
N ARG A 29 14.43 5.52 -8.50
CA ARG A 29 14.83 6.81 -9.07
C ARG A 29 13.90 7.90 -8.56
N PHE A 30 14.46 8.90 -7.88
CA PHE A 30 13.73 10.04 -7.34
C PHE A 30 13.88 11.26 -8.24
N ARG A 31 12.83 11.99 -8.44
CA ARG A 31 12.88 13.34 -8.98
C ARG A 31 13.40 14.29 -7.90
N SER A 32 14.15 15.33 -8.30
CA SER A 32 14.64 16.32 -7.33
C SER A 32 13.47 17.13 -6.74
N LEU A 33 13.60 17.54 -5.49
CA LEU A 33 12.59 18.38 -4.84
C LEU A 33 12.39 19.71 -5.57
N ASP A 34 13.45 20.25 -6.19
CA ASP A 34 13.36 21.49 -6.98
C ASP A 34 12.40 21.38 -8.17
N LEU A 35 12.15 20.16 -8.67
CA LEU A 35 11.13 19.89 -9.71
C LEU A 35 9.78 19.56 -9.09
N VAL A 36 9.78 18.74 -8.04
CA VAL A 36 8.55 18.24 -7.42
C VAL A 36 7.76 19.35 -6.72
N LEU A 37 8.41 20.20 -5.93
CA LEU A 37 7.71 21.20 -5.12
C LEU A 37 6.96 22.25 -5.95
N PRO A 38 7.50 22.81 -7.04
CA PRO A 38 6.72 23.71 -7.92
C PRO A 38 5.53 23.04 -8.59
N GLU A 39 5.62 21.74 -8.91
CA GLU A 39 4.49 20.98 -9.47
C GLU A 39 3.39 20.74 -8.43
N LEU A 40 3.76 20.48 -7.17
CA LEU A 40 2.79 20.41 -6.08
C LEU A 40 2.12 21.76 -5.84
N GLN A 41 2.87 22.88 -5.91
CA GLN A 41 2.29 24.23 -5.83
C GLN A 41 1.28 24.46 -6.94
N PHE A 42 1.58 24.01 -8.16
CA PHE A 42 0.63 24.11 -9.27
C PHE A 42 -0.71 23.40 -8.95
N PHE A 43 -0.69 22.20 -8.35
CA PHE A 43 -1.92 21.51 -7.95
C PHE A 43 -2.66 22.25 -6.84
N LEU A 44 -1.94 22.82 -5.88
CA LEU A 44 -2.51 23.60 -4.79
C LEU A 44 -3.16 24.90 -5.30
N ASP A 45 -2.50 25.63 -6.19
CA ASP A 45 -3.01 26.87 -6.79
C ASP A 45 -4.28 26.64 -7.63
N HIS A 46 -4.33 25.49 -8.32
CA HIS A 46 -5.48 25.10 -9.14
C HIS A 46 -6.57 24.36 -8.33
N LYS A 47 -6.41 24.25 -7.00
CA LYS A 47 -7.37 23.61 -6.10
C LYS A 47 -7.77 22.21 -6.58
N VAL A 48 -6.81 21.43 -7.05
CA VAL A 48 -7.04 20.06 -7.50
C VAL A 48 -7.62 19.25 -6.33
N PRO A 49 -8.82 18.65 -6.45
CA PRO A 49 -9.45 17.99 -5.31
C PRO A 49 -8.62 16.83 -4.75
N GLN A 50 -8.02 16.02 -5.63
CA GLN A 50 -7.20 14.88 -5.22
C GLN A 50 -6.02 14.64 -6.16
N VAL A 51 -4.82 14.48 -5.58
CA VAL A 51 -3.60 14.07 -6.25
C VAL A 51 -3.19 12.71 -5.69
N LYS A 52 -3.23 11.66 -6.53
CA LYS A 52 -2.74 10.33 -6.14
C LYS A 52 -1.32 10.13 -6.62
N PHE A 53 -0.39 9.98 -5.68
CA PHE A 53 0.97 9.54 -5.97
C PHE A 53 0.95 8.07 -6.40
N VAL A 54 1.65 7.78 -7.49
CA VAL A 54 1.81 6.41 -8.02
C VAL A 54 3.18 5.81 -7.69
N ASP A 55 3.89 6.45 -6.78
CA ASP A 55 5.13 5.96 -6.16
C ASP A 55 4.84 4.66 -5.42
N ARG A 56 5.58 3.58 -5.71
CA ARG A 56 5.27 2.22 -5.20
C ARG A 56 5.53 2.02 -3.70
N THR A 57 6.38 2.86 -3.13
CA THR A 57 6.58 2.99 -1.69
C THR A 57 7.11 4.40 -1.46
N PHE A 58 6.21 5.33 -1.29
CA PHE A 58 6.52 6.75 -1.22
C PHE A 58 7.57 7.07 -0.15
N ASN A 59 7.44 6.44 1.04
CA ASN A 59 8.31 6.72 2.19
C ASN A 59 9.60 5.89 2.24
N CYS A 60 10.07 5.33 1.11
CA CYS A 60 11.31 4.56 1.11
C CYS A 60 12.59 5.42 1.13
N LYS A 61 12.48 6.75 1.03
CA LYS A 61 13.58 7.71 1.16
C LYS A 61 13.14 8.89 2.03
N ARG A 62 13.62 8.89 3.27
CA ARG A 62 13.24 9.83 4.34
C ARG A 62 13.28 11.31 3.92
N GLU A 63 14.41 11.77 3.33
CA GLU A 63 14.58 13.17 2.96
C GLU A 63 13.56 13.60 1.90
N HIS A 64 13.20 12.69 0.98
CA HIS A 64 12.21 12.95 -0.05
C HIS A 64 10.82 13.06 0.56
N THR A 65 10.45 12.12 1.42
CA THR A 65 9.18 12.11 2.14
C THR A 65 8.99 13.38 2.96
N LEU A 66 9.94 13.67 3.84
CA LEU A 66 9.89 14.85 4.71
C LEU A 66 9.90 16.16 3.92
N GLY A 67 10.67 16.24 2.83
CA GLY A 67 10.70 17.42 1.96
C GLY A 67 9.33 17.72 1.35
N ILE A 68 8.66 16.70 0.82
CA ILE A 68 7.31 16.83 0.24
C ILE A 68 6.28 17.14 1.34
N TRP A 69 6.25 16.38 2.43
CA TRP A 69 5.22 16.53 3.44
C TRP A 69 5.33 17.86 4.21
N ARG A 70 6.53 18.33 4.51
CA ARG A 70 6.73 19.67 5.10
C ARG A 70 6.18 20.77 4.19
N TYR A 71 6.50 20.66 2.88
CA TYR A 71 5.98 21.60 1.90
C TYR A 71 4.45 21.61 1.85
N LEU A 72 3.81 20.44 1.86
CA LEU A 72 2.35 20.33 1.86
C LEU A 72 1.72 20.91 3.13
N VAL A 73 2.35 20.74 4.29
CA VAL A 73 1.88 21.36 5.56
C VAL A 73 1.99 22.89 5.51
N GLU A 74 3.09 23.40 4.96
CA GLU A 74 3.36 24.85 4.90
C GLU A 74 2.49 25.59 3.88
N HIS A 75 2.08 24.91 2.79
CA HIS A 75 1.37 25.51 1.66
C HIS A 75 -0.06 24.98 1.50
N ASP A 76 -0.60 24.30 2.51
CA ASP A 76 -1.94 23.70 2.44
C ASP A 76 -3.01 24.74 2.05
N ASN A 77 -3.76 24.43 1.00
CA ASN A 77 -4.84 25.29 0.50
C ASN A 77 -6.22 24.98 1.14
N GLY A 78 -6.28 24.04 2.09
CA GLY A 78 -7.52 23.61 2.76
C GLY A 78 -8.46 22.75 1.90
N ILE A 79 -8.08 22.40 0.67
CA ILE A 79 -8.93 21.69 -0.31
C ILE A 79 -8.30 20.40 -0.80
N THR A 80 -7.05 20.47 -1.32
CA THR A 80 -6.38 19.37 -2.00
C THR A 80 -6.06 18.23 -1.01
N ASN A 81 -6.42 17.01 -1.42
CA ASN A 81 -6.02 15.77 -0.76
C ASN A 81 -4.89 15.10 -1.54
N PHE A 82 -3.88 14.61 -0.85
CA PHE A 82 -2.77 13.86 -1.42
C PHE A 82 -2.79 12.42 -0.93
N HIS A 83 -2.86 11.47 -1.86
CA HIS A 83 -2.91 10.04 -1.57
C HIS A 83 -1.55 9.40 -1.81
N PHE A 84 -1.01 8.68 -0.81
CA PHE A 84 0.30 8.03 -0.85
C PHE A 84 0.21 6.54 -0.55
N GLU A 85 0.91 5.71 -1.35
CA GLU A 85 1.17 4.31 -1.04
C GLU A 85 2.43 4.22 -0.17
N VAL A 86 2.32 3.70 1.05
CA VAL A 86 3.40 3.71 2.04
C VAL A 86 3.61 2.35 2.70
N SER A 87 4.82 2.15 3.26
CA SER A 87 5.13 1.06 4.18
C SER A 87 5.15 1.62 5.60
N ALA A 88 4.10 1.32 6.40
CA ALA A 88 3.93 1.98 7.69
C ALA A 88 4.95 1.54 8.76
N ASP A 89 5.55 0.36 8.60
CA ASP A 89 6.57 -0.18 9.50
C ASP A 89 7.94 0.51 9.40
N ILE A 90 8.17 1.30 8.34
CA ILE A 90 9.41 2.07 8.18
C ILE A 90 9.28 3.54 8.55
N PHE A 91 8.09 4.01 8.98
CA PHE A 91 7.96 5.37 9.49
C PHE A 91 8.86 5.62 10.70
N ASP A 92 9.55 6.74 10.67
CA ASP A 92 10.28 7.24 11.84
C ASP A 92 9.41 8.20 12.69
N GLU A 93 9.97 8.63 13.82
CA GLU A 93 9.28 9.50 14.76
C GLU A 93 8.93 10.86 14.15
N GLU A 94 9.83 11.44 13.34
CA GLU A 94 9.63 12.75 12.73
C GLU A 94 8.55 12.72 11.65
N GLU A 95 8.50 11.66 10.84
CA GLU A 95 7.43 11.45 9.86
C GLU A 95 6.06 11.33 10.54
N LEU A 96 5.98 10.55 11.64
CA LEU A 96 4.74 10.40 12.41
C LEU A 96 4.32 11.72 13.08
N GLU A 97 5.26 12.47 13.67
CA GLU A 97 4.95 13.79 14.24
C GLU A 97 4.48 14.80 13.18
N LEU A 98 5.04 14.72 11.98
CA LEU A 98 4.64 15.59 10.87
C LEU A 98 3.22 15.28 10.40
N ILE A 99 2.85 13.98 10.32
CA ILE A 99 1.46 13.58 10.05
C ILE A 99 0.51 14.19 11.08
N GLY A 100 0.89 14.19 12.38
CA GLY A 100 0.08 14.77 13.44
C GLY A 100 -0.17 16.29 13.31
N LYS A 101 0.65 17.00 12.54
CA LYS A 101 0.51 18.44 12.26
C LYS A 101 -0.34 18.75 11.02
N MET A 102 -0.70 17.74 10.24
CA MET A 102 -1.45 17.91 9.01
C MET A 102 -2.92 18.24 9.30
N ARG A 103 -3.52 19.05 8.44
CA ARG A 103 -4.97 19.28 8.44
C ARG A 103 -5.73 17.96 8.22
N PRO A 104 -6.88 17.75 8.87
CA PRO A 104 -7.76 16.63 8.52
C PRO A 104 -8.08 16.60 7.02
N GLY A 105 -7.78 15.47 6.38
CA GLY A 105 -7.99 15.25 4.95
C GLY A 105 -6.90 15.85 4.03
N LEU A 106 -5.78 16.38 4.55
CA LEU A 106 -4.65 16.76 3.71
C LEU A 106 -4.03 15.53 3.04
N ILE A 107 -3.84 14.46 3.78
CA ILE A 107 -3.31 13.22 3.22
C ILE A 107 -4.25 12.02 3.45
N GLN A 108 -4.08 11.03 2.58
CA GLN A 108 -4.62 9.68 2.71
C GLN A 108 -3.46 8.69 2.53
N LEU A 109 -3.41 7.67 3.36
CA LEU A 109 -2.39 6.62 3.32
C LEU A 109 -2.99 5.29 2.88
N GLU A 110 -2.44 4.69 1.83
CA GLU A 110 -2.69 3.32 1.42
C GLU A 110 -1.55 2.44 1.93
N ILE A 111 -1.87 1.51 2.82
CA ILE A 111 -0.91 0.71 3.60
C ILE A 111 -1.13 -0.77 3.28
N GLY A 112 -0.23 -1.33 2.49
CA GLY A 112 -0.27 -2.76 2.19
C GLY A 112 0.17 -3.59 3.39
N VAL A 113 -0.73 -4.32 4.03
CA VAL A 113 -0.41 -5.36 5.03
C VAL A 113 -0.25 -6.71 4.35
N GLN A 114 -1.18 -7.04 3.49
CA GLN A 114 -1.30 -8.24 2.65
C GLN A 114 -1.66 -9.51 3.43
N SER A 115 -0.99 -9.80 4.54
CA SER A 115 -1.23 -10.92 5.46
C SER A 115 -0.58 -10.63 6.81
N THR A 116 -1.08 -11.22 7.90
CA THR A 116 -0.41 -11.24 9.20
C THR A 116 0.22 -12.62 9.51
N ASN A 117 0.07 -13.58 8.60
CA ASN A 117 0.67 -14.90 8.74
C ASN A 117 2.20 -14.83 8.47
N PRO A 118 3.06 -15.15 9.46
CA PRO A 118 4.52 -15.03 9.31
C PRO A 118 5.09 -15.93 8.22
N ASP A 119 4.50 -17.12 7.99
CA ASP A 119 4.96 -18.02 6.94
C ASP A 119 4.62 -17.46 5.55
N THR A 120 3.44 -16.88 5.39
CA THR A 120 3.02 -16.17 4.17
C THR A 120 3.93 -14.98 3.91
N ILE A 121 4.15 -14.12 4.91
CA ILE A 121 4.99 -12.91 4.80
C ILE A 121 6.40 -13.28 4.32
N ARG A 122 7.01 -14.33 4.91
CA ARG A 122 8.31 -14.83 4.50
C ARG A 122 8.32 -15.34 3.08
N GLU A 123 7.33 -16.16 2.70
CA GLU A 123 7.27 -16.81 1.38
C GLU A 123 7.02 -15.81 0.25
N ILE A 124 6.25 -14.76 0.48
CA ILE A 124 6.05 -13.71 -0.51
C ILE A 124 7.19 -12.69 -0.56
N HIS A 125 8.31 -12.97 0.10
CA HIS A 125 9.50 -12.10 0.18
C HIS A 125 9.19 -10.68 0.68
N ARG A 126 8.19 -10.55 1.56
CA ARG A 126 7.81 -9.25 2.11
C ARG A 126 8.59 -9.01 3.41
N HIS A 127 9.37 -7.93 3.43
CA HIS A 127 9.98 -7.43 4.65
C HIS A 127 8.98 -6.49 5.33
N MET A 128 8.41 -6.92 6.45
CA MET A 128 7.45 -6.13 7.20
C MET A 128 7.51 -6.49 8.69
N ASP A 129 7.62 -5.47 9.53
CA ASP A 129 7.50 -5.57 10.97
C ASP A 129 6.08 -5.23 11.40
N LEU A 130 5.27 -6.25 11.67
CA LEU A 130 3.86 -6.09 12.06
C LEU A 130 3.68 -5.28 13.36
N VAL A 131 4.63 -5.36 14.29
CA VAL A 131 4.56 -4.61 15.56
C VAL A 131 4.76 -3.13 15.29
N LYS A 132 5.75 -2.77 14.47
CA LYS A 132 5.99 -1.38 14.07
C LYS A 132 4.85 -0.84 13.21
N LEU A 133 4.36 -1.65 12.25
CA LEU A 133 3.23 -1.27 11.41
C LEU A 133 2.01 -0.94 12.27
N LYS A 134 1.63 -1.85 13.18
CA LYS A 134 0.50 -1.62 14.07
C LYS A 134 0.67 -0.36 14.92
N ARG A 135 1.86 -0.15 15.50
CA ARG A 135 2.17 1.04 16.28
C ARG A 135 2.00 2.33 15.46
N ALA A 136 2.48 2.34 14.22
CA ALA A 136 2.36 3.48 13.33
C ALA A 136 0.89 3.75 12.96
N VAL A 137 0.14 2.70 12.58
CA VAL A 137 -1.30 2.79 12.28
C VAL A 137 -2.09 3.31 13.47
N ASP A 138 -1.89 2.76 14.68
CA ASP A 138 -2.55 3.22 15.90
C ASP A 138 -2.25 4.70 16.19
N ARG A 139 -0.99 5.12 16.04
CA ARG A 139 -0.59 6.51 16.27
C ARG A 139 -1.23 7.47 15.25
N VAL A 140 -1.25 7.12 13.97
CA VAL A 140 -1.92 7.92 12.94
C VAL A 140 -3.43 7.96 13.19
N TYR A 141 -4.03 6.86 13.64
CA TYR A 141 -5.43 6.82 14.03
C TYR A 141 -5.74 7.80 15.16
N ASP A 142 -4.87 7.92 16.16
CA ASP A 142 -5.07 8.81 17.31
C ASP A 142 -5.04 10.31 16.93
N TYR A 143 -4.36 10.67 15.84
CA TYR A 143 -4.37 12.04 15.30
C TYR A 143 -5.70 12.46 14.68
N ARG A 144 -6.54 11.51 14.24
CA ARG A 144 -7.87 11.77 13.66
C ARG A 144 -7.87 12.71 12.44
N ASN A 145 -6.80 12.79 11.72
CA ASN A 145 -6.61 13.72 10.61
C ASN A 145 -6.32 13.06 9.26
N THR A 146 -5.99 11.77 9.25
CA THR A 146 -5.54 11.03 8.07
C THR A 146 -6.43 9.82 7.83
N HIS A 147 -6.94 9.69 6.60
CA HIS A 147 -7.65 8.49 6.17
C HIS A 147 -6.65 7.35 5.93
N GLN A 148 -6.83 6.25 6.65
CA GLN A 148 -6.00 5.06 6.53
C GLN A 148 -6.74 3.95 5.78
N HIS A 149 -6.18 3.55 4.64
CA HIS A 149 -6.65 2.44 3.83
C HIS A 149 -5.66 1.28 3.97
N LEU A 150 -6.09 0.16 4.55
CA LEU A 150 -5.27 -1.03 4.74
C LEU A 150 -5.69 -2.14 3.78
N ASP A 151 -4.70 -2.84 3.22
CA ASP A 151 -4.91 -3.87 2.20
C ASP A 151 -4.53 -5.26 2.67
N LEU A 152 -5.37 -6.24 2.32
CA LEU A 152 -5.11 -7.68 2.42
C LEU A 152 -5.22 -8.35 1.04
N ILE A 153 -4.48 -9.45 0.84
CA ILE A 153 -4.54 -10.26 -0.37
C ILE A 153 -4.89 -11.70 0.00
N ALA A 154 -6.07 -12.17 -0.41
CA ALA A 154 -6.47 -13.56 -0.30
C ALA A 154 -5.81 -14.42 -1.39
N GLY A 155 -5.44 -15.65 -1.05
CA GLY A 155 -4.84 -16.60 -1.99
C GLY A 155 -3.31 -16.54 -2.07
N LEU A 156 -2.66 -15.91 -1.11
CA LEU A 156 -1.21 -15.96 -0.95
C LEU A 156 -0.74 -17.36 -0.50
N PRO A 157 0.53 -17.75 -0.76
CA PRO A 157 1.09 -19.02 -0.30
C PRO A 157 1.00 -19.17 1.22
N TYR A 158 0.85 -20.42 1.70
CA TYR A 158 0.73 -20.79 3.10
C TYR A 158 -0.47 -20.17 3.84
N GLU A 159 -1.46 -19.63 3.13
CA GLU A 159 -2.65 -19.03 3.71
C GLU A 159 -3.92 -19.76 3.27
N ASN A 160 -4.54 -20.48 4.20
CA ASN A 160 -5.86 -21.09 4.04
C ASN A 160 -6.95 -20.13 4.53
N TYR A 161 -8.21 -20.56 4.45
CA TYR A 161 -9.36 -19.74 4.86
C TYR A 161 -9.23 -19.24 6.32
N GLU A 162 -8.93 -20.12 7.26
CA GLU A 162 -8.83 -19.80 8.69
C GLU A 162 -7.65 -18.85 8.97
N SER A 163 -6.53 -19.05 8.30
CA SER A 163 -5.37 -18.16 8.41
C SER A 163 -5.69 -16.77 7.84
N PHE A 164 -6.36 -16.71 6.70
CA PHE A 164 -6.77 -15.44 6.11
C PHE A 164 -7.78 -14.70 7.02
N MET A 165 -8.75 -15.42 7.60
CA MET A 165 -9.68 -14.81 8.55
C MET A 165 -8.99 -14.25 9.79
N ARG A 166 -7.92 -14.90 10.28
CA ARG A 166 -7.08 -14.31 11.34
C ARG A 166 -6.40 -13.02 10.87
N SER A 167 -5.81 -13.02 9.68
CA SER A 167 -5.22 -11.80 9.09
C SER A 167 -6.26 -10.68 8.94
N PHE A 168 -7.47 -11.02 8.52
CA PHE A 168 -8.59 -10.08 8.42
C PHE A 168 -8.93 -9.48 9.79
N ASP A 169 -9.12 -10.34 10.81
CA ASP A 169 -9.43 -9.89 12.18
C ASP A 169 -8.34 -9.01 12.76
N ASP A 170 -7.06 -9.35 12.55
CA ASP A 170 -5.92 -8.59 13.04
C ASP A 170 -5.90 -7.17 12.43
N VAL A 171 -6.11 -7.07 11.11
CA VAL A 171 -6.13 -5.78 10.43
C VAL A 171 -7.40 -4.99 10.75
N TYR A 172 -8.55 -5.65 10.85
CA TYR A 172 -9.80 -5.01 11.24
C TYR A 172 -9.70 -4.36 12.65
N ARG A 173 -9.01 -5.03 13.60
CA ARG A 173 -8.74 -4.48 14.93
C ARG A 173 -7.83 -3.26 14.94
N MET A 174 -7.08 -3.00 13.86
CA MET A 174 -6.32 -1.75 13.70
C MET A 174 -7.22 -0.55 13.36
N ARG A 175 -8.52 -0.78 13.14
CA ARG A 175 -9.54 0.25 12.91
C ARG A 175 -9.22 1.16 11.71
N PRO A 176 -8.92 0.61 10.53
CA PRO A 176 -8.73 1.43 9.34
C PRO A 176 -10.04 2.14 8.96
N ASP A 177 -9.92 3.29 8.29
CA ASP A 177 -11.07 3.95 7.68
C ASP A 177 -11.62 3.13 6.51
N GLN A 178 -10.73 2.44 5.81
CA GLN A 178 -11.07 1.50 4.74
C GLN A 178 -10.20 0.24 4.84
N LEU A 179 -10.83 -0.92 4.81
CA LEU A 179 -10.16 -2.21 4.66
C LEU A 179 -10.48 -2.77 3.27
N GLN A 180 -9.45 -2.95 2.45
CA GLN A 180 -9.58 -3.56 1.14
C GLN A 180 -9.12 -5.01 1.18
N MET A 181 -9.97 -5.91 0.74
CA MET A 181 -9.64 -7.30 0.51
C MET A 181 -9.49 -7.55 -0.99
N GLY A 182 -8.24 -7.72 -1.43
CA GLY A 182 -7.92 -8.13 -2.79
C GLY A 182 -7.73 -9.64 -2.91
N PHE A 183 -7.70 -10.13 -4.15
CA PHE A 183 -7.35 -11.51 -4.47
C PHE A 183 -6.04 -11.54 -5.25
N LEU A 184 -5.18 -12.53 -4.97
CA LEU A 184 -3.91 -12.69 -5.66
C LEU A 184 -4.11 -12.66 -7.19
N LYS A 185 -3.29 -11.84 -7.85
CA LYS A 185 -3.20 -11.79 -9.31
C LYS A 185 -1.86 -12.37 -9.73
N VAL A 186 -1.89 -13.41 -10.56
CA VAL A 186 -0.67 -14.05 -11.08
C VAL A 186 -0.21 -13.26 -12.29
N LEU A 187 0.56 -12.20 -12.04
CA LEU A 187 0.99 -11.26 -13.07
C LEU A 187 2.14 -11.85 -13.88
N LYS A 188 2.06 -11.71 -15.21
CA LYS A 188 3.10 -12.19 -16.12
C LYS A 188 4.45 -11.53 -15.85
N GLY A 189 5.50 -12.33 -15.71
CA GLY A 189 6.85 -11.89 -15.37
C GLY A 189 7.10 -11.69 -13.88
N SER A 190 6.12 -11.92 -13.01
CA SER A 190 6.34 -11.93 -11.57
C SER A 190 6.97 -13.24 -11.09
N TYR A 191 7.68 -13.21 -9.96
CA TYR A 191 8.16 -14.43 -9.30
C TYR A 191 7.00 -15.40 -8.97
N MET A 192 5.83 -14.87 -8.65
CA MET A 192 4.62 -15.68 -8.39
C MET A 192 4.21 -16.52 -9.61
N GLU A 193 4.38 -16.02 -10.82
CA GLU A 193 4.11 -16.79 -12.05
C GLU A 193 5.08 -17.99 -12.18
N GLU A 194 6.34 -17.84 -11.78
CA GLU A 194 7.31 -18.94 -11.79
C GLU A 194 6.94 -20.03 -10.79
N GLN A 195 6.19 -19.72 -9.74
CA GLN A 195 5.78 -20.64 -8.69
C GLN A 195 4.42 -21.32 -8.94
N VAL A 196 3.78 -21.10 -10.08
CA VAL A 196 2.44 -21.64 -10.40
C VAL A 196 2.33 -23.14 -10.15
N ALA A 197 3.32 -23.92 -10.59
CA ALA A 197 3.32 -25.38 -10.40
C ALA A 197 3.58 -25.76 -8.92
N ALA A 198 4.49 -25.08 -8.23
CA ALA A 198 4.86 -25.40 -6.86
C ALA A 198 3.73 -25.09 -5.85
N TYR A 199 2.95 -24.06 -6.12
CA TYR A 199 1.83 -23.62 -5.28
C TYR A 199 0.47 -24.09 -5.80
N ASP A 200 0.44 -24.92 -6.87
CA ASP A 200 -0.77 -25.39 -7.54
C ASP A 200 -1.78 -24.26 -7.81
N LEU A 201 -1.27 -23.13 -8.33
CA LEU A 201 -2.11 -21.97 -8.61
C LEU A 201 -2.98 -22.23 -9.82
N LYS A 202 -4.30 -22.14 -9.64
CA LYS A 202 -5.27 -22.04 -10.74
C LYS A 202 -5.73 -20.59 -10.79
N TYR A 203 -5.62 -19.97 -11.95
CA TYR A 203 -5.96 -18.55 -12.11
C TYR A 203 -6.52 -18.27 -13.51
N ARG A 204 -7.13 -17.11 -13.68
CA ARG A 204 -7.69 -16.70 -14.98
C ARG A 204 -6.55 -16.40 -15.96
N GLY A 205 -6.58 -17.01 -17.14
CA GLY A 205 -5.61 -16.76 -18.22
C GLY A 205 -5.74 -15.39 -18.90
N ILE A 206 -6.75 -14.60 -18.54
CA ILE A 206 -7.04 -13.26 -19.04
C ILE A 206 -7.01 -12.25 -17.88
N PRO A 207 -6.75 -10.96 -18.14
CA PRO A 207 -6.81 -9.93 -17.11
C PRO A 207 -8.11 -9.99 -16.29
N PRO A 208 -8.04 -9.80 -14.97
CA PRO A 208 -6.89 -9.39 -14.16
C PRO A 208 -5.98 -10.54 -13.67
N TYR A 209 -6.02 -11.74 -14.26
CA TYR A 209 -5.21 -12.91 -13.87
C TYR A 209 -5.43 -13.36 -12.43
N GLU A 210 -6.63 -13.19 -11.94
CA GLU A 210 -7.03 -13.46 -10.57
C GLU A 210 -7.01 -14.96 -10.25
N VAL A 211 -6.51 -15.30 -9.05
CA VAL A 211 -6.47 -16.67 -8.54
C VAL A 211 -7.87 -17.24 -8.38
N LEU A 212 -8.03 -18.51 -8.72
CA LEU A 212 -9.24 -19.31 -8.52
C LEU A 212 -9.08 -20.31 -7.38
N SER A 213 -7.90 -20.89 -7.24
CA SER A 213 -7.53 -21.76 -6.12
C SER A 213 -6.02 -21.86 -6.00
N THR A 214 -5.55 -22.26 -4.81
CA THR A 214 -4.15 -22.53 -4.52
C THR A 214 -4.03 -23.87 -3.78
N LYS A 215 -2.81 -24.34 -3.55
CA LYS A 215 -2.52 -25.50 -2.72
C LYS A 215 -3.17 -25.42 -1.32
N TRP A 216 -3.38 -24.21 -0.80
CA TRP A 216 -3.87 -23.96 0.57
C TRP A 216 -5.31 -23.45 0.61
N LEU A 217 -5.79 -22.80 -0.46
CA LEU A 217 -7.11 -22.19 -0.52
C LEU A 217 -7.89 -22.75 -1.71
N PRO A 218 -8.86 -23.67 -1.48
CA PRO A 218 -9.69 -24.25 -2.53
C PRO A 218 -10.65 -23.20 -3.13
N TYR A 219 -11.17 -23.47 -4.31
CA TYR A 219 -12.09 -22.57 -5.04
C TYR A 219 -13.34 -22.20 -4.21
N SER A 220 -13.89 -23.17 -3.48
CA SER A 220 -15.05 -22.94 -2.61
C SER A 220 -14.79 -21.84 -1.59
N ASP A 221 -13.58 -21.80 -1.02
CA ASP A 221 -13.21 -20.80 -0.03
C ASP A 221 -12.89 -19.44 -0.66
N VAL A 222 -12.33 -19.42 -1.89
CA VAL A 222 -12.21 -18.18 -2.66
C VAL A 222 -13.60 -17.56 -2.88
N ILE A 223 -14.61 -18.38 -3.26
CA ILE A 223 -15.98 -17.88 -3.44
C ILE A 223 -16.59 -17.41 -2.12
N ARG A 224 -16.34 -18.09 -0.99
CA ARG A 224 -16.80 -17.64 0.33
C ARG A 224 -16.21 -16.27 0.70
N LEU A 225 -14.90 -16.08 0.47
CA LEU A 225 -14.24 -14.80 0.73
C LEU A 225 -14.74 -13.66 -0.18
N LYS A 226 -15.23 -13.97 -1.39
CA LYS A 226 -15.84 -12.96 -2.27
C LYS A 226 -17.24 -12.50 -1.80
N GLY A 227 -17.82 -13.20 -0.85
CA GLY A 227 -19.12 -12.86 -0.26
C GLY A 227 -19.01 -12.00 1.00
N VAL A 228 -17.79 -11.71 1.44
CA VAL A 228 -17.51 -10.82 2.60
C VAL A 228 -17.44 -9.38 2.15
#